data_ee0933b86abe30c00b7e7fa3a18e5fdd
#
_entry.id   ee0933b86abe30c00b7e7fa3a18e5fdd
#
_cell.length_a   1.000
_cell.length_b   1.000
_cell.length_c   1.000
_cell.angle_alpha   90.00
_cell.angle_beta   90.00
_cell.angle_gamma   90.00
#
_symmetry.space_group_name_H-M   'P 1'
#
loop_
_entity.id
_entity.type
_entity.pdbx_description
1 polymer ?
#
loop_
_entity_poly.entity_id
_entity_poly.type
_entity_poly.pdbx_seq_one_letter_code
_entity_poly.pdbx_strand_id
1 'polypeptide(L)'
;MQCFRCGAEVGNEKTCYNCGADILLYKQIIYTSYVFYNQGLEKARVRDLSGAIEMLKSSLQYYKYNTRARNLLGLCYFQIGETVHALNEWVISREIYSS
;
A
#
# COMPACT_ATOMS: atom_id res chain seq x y z
N MET A 1 -16.56 3.78 3.31
CA MET A 1 -15.26 4.37 2.92
C MET A 1 -15.51 5.68 2.17
N GLN A 2 -14.53 6.54 2.11
CA GLN A 2 -14.65 7.78 1.37
C GLN A 2 -14.26 7.60 -0.10
N CYS A 3 -14.98 8.28 -0.99
CA CYS A 3 -14.64 8.28 -2.40
C CYS A 3 -13.26 8.91 -2.61
N PHE A 4 -12.39 8.25 -3.39
CA PHE A 4 -11.03 8.73 -3.65
C PHE A 4 -11.00 10.02 -4.48
N ARG A 5 -12.11 10.35 -5.16
CA ARG A 5 -12.16 11.48 -6.09
C ARG A 5 -12.83 12.71 -5.49
N CYS A 6 -13.94 12.54 -4.77
CA CYS A 6 -14.70 13.67 -4.23
C CYS A 6 -14.84 13.68 -2.71
N GLY A 7 -14.41 12.61 -2.03
CA GLY A 7 -14.49 12.50 -0.58
C GLY A 7 -15.85 12.14 -0.01
N ALA A 8 -16.88 11.94 -0.85
CA ALA A 8 -18.19 11.54 -0.38
C ALA A 8 -18.15 10.14 0.25
N GLU A 9 -18.98 9.92 1.27
CA GLU A 9 -19.07 8.60 1.89
C GLU A 9 -19.77 7.63 0.94
N VAL A 10 -19.14 6.49 0.66
CA VAL A 10 -19.67 5.45 -0.22
C VAL A 10 -19.66 4.11 0.48
N GLY A 11 -20.67 3.29 0.20
CA GLY A 11 -20.79 1.94 0.75
C GLY A 11 -20.44 0.88 -0.29
N ASN A 12 -21.44 0.09 -0.69
CA ASN A 12 -21.26 -1.02 -1.63
C ASN A 12 -21.59 -0.65 -3.07
N GLU A 13 -21.74 0.62 -3.39
CA GLU A 13 -22.04 1.10 -4.72
C GLU A 13 -20.89 0.78 -5.68
N LYS A 14 -21.24 0.49 -6.93
CA LYS A 14 -20.24 0.31 -7.99
C LYS A 14 -19.64 1.63 -8.43
N THR A 15 -20.43 2.69 -8.36
CA THR A 15 -19.99 4.06 -8.71
C THR A 15 -20.37 5.01 -7.59
N CYS A 16 -19.60 6.10 -7.44
CA CYS A 16 -19.91 7.13 -6.48
C CYS A 16 -21.16 7.90 -6.92
N TYR A 17 -22.13 8.01 -6.00
CA TYR A 17 -23.39 8.73 -6.28
C TYR A 17 -23.17 10.21 -6.54
N ASN A 18 -22.07 10.77 -6.03
CA ASN A 18 -21.79 12.21 -6.11
C ASN A 18 -20.98 12.61 -7.34
N CYS A 19 -19.92 11.86 -7.68
CA CYS A 19 -19.03 12.22 -8.78
C CYS A 19 -18.95 11.20 -9.91
N GLY A 20 -19.58 10.03 -9.77
CA GLY A 20 -19.57 9.00 -10.79
C GLY A 20 -18.28 8.18 -10.88
N ALA A 21 -17.37 8.32 -9.94
CA ALA A 21 -16.13 7.55 -9.94
C ALA A 21 -16.39 6.06 -9.81
N ASP A 22 -15.55 5.22 -10.43
CA ASP A 22 -15.68 3.76 -10.40
C ASP A 22 -15.13 3.23 -9.06
N ILE A 23 -16.03 3.07 -8.10
CA ILE A 23 -15.68 2.63 -6.74
C ILE A 23 -15.31 1.15 -6.74
N LEU A 24 -15.98 0.33 -7.55
CA LEU A 24 -15.67 -1.10 -7.61
C LEU A 24 -14.25 -1.32 -8.10
N LEU A 25 -13.85 -0.65 -9.17
CA LEU A 25 -12.50 -0.73 -9.70
C LEU A 25 -11.47 -0.27 -8.66
N TYR A 26 -11.75 0.84 -7.97
CA TYR A 26 -10.87 1.37 -6.93
C TYR A 26 -10.67 0.35 -5.80
N LYS A 27 -11.77 -0.28 -5.33
CA LYS A 27 -11.69 -1.33 -4.29
C LYS A 27 -10.86 -2.52 -4.77
N GLN A 28 -11.00 -2.91 -6.03
CA GLN A 28 -10.22 -4.01 -6.61
C GLN A 28 -8.72 -3.67 -6.66
N ILE A 29 -8.38 -2.45 -6.98
CA ILE A 29 -6.99 -1.98 -6.99
C ILE A 29 -6.40 -2.03 -5.58
N ILE A 30 -7.13 -1.54 -4.57
CA ILE A 30 -6.70 -1.61 -3.18
C ILE A 30 -6.54 -3.07 -2.73
N TYR A 31 -7.50 -3.93 -3.07
CA TYR A 31 -7.44 -5.35 -2.74
C TYR A 31 -6.18 -5.99 -3.33
N THR A 32 -5.89 -5.72 -4.60
CA THR A 32 -4.68 -6.22 -5.27
C THR A 32 -3.42 -5.77 -4.55
N SER A 33 -3.38 -4.52 -4.11
CA SER A 33 -2.26 -4.01 -3.31
C SER A 33 -2.04 -4.86 -2.05
N TYR A 34 -3.11 -5.20 -1.34
CA TYR A 34 -3.01 -6.01 -0.12
C TYR A 34 -2.66 -7.47 -0.41
N VAL A 35 -3.05 -8.01 -1.58
CA VAL A 35 -2.59 -9.34 -2.01
C VAL A 35 -1.07 -9.35 -2.15
N PHE A 36 -0.49 -8.36 -2.81
CA PHE A 36 0.96 -8.24 -2.92
C PHE A 36 1.63 -8.00 -1.57
N TYR A 37 1.02 -7.20 -0.70
CA TYR A 37 1.51 -7.00 0.66
C TYR A 37 1.61 -8.33 1.41
N ASN A 38 0.56 -9.15 1.35
CA ASN A 38 0.54 -10.45 2.03
C ASN A 38 1.62 -11.39 1.47
N GLN A 39 1.83 -11.38 0.16
CA GLN A 39 2.90 -12.15 -0.47
C GLN A 39 4.28 -11.67 0.00
N GLY A 40 4.47 -10.36 0.09
CA GLY A 40 5.70 -9.78 0.62
C GLY A 40 5.94 -10.17 2.07
N LEU A 41 4.89 -10.15 2.89
CA LEU A 41 4.97 -10.55 4.30
C LEU A 41 5.40 -12.02 4.44
N GLU A 42 4.84 -12.92 3.64
CA GLU A 42 5.22 -14.34 3.66
C GLU A 42 6.68 -14.52 3.26
N LYS A 43 7.15 -13.81 2.23
CA LYS A 43 8.56 -13.87 1.82
C LYS A 43 9.49 -13.34 2.91
N ALA A 44 9.10 -12.27 3.59
CA ALA A 44 9.87 -11.71 4.70
C ALA A 44 9.97 -12.69 5.86
N ARG A 45 8.90 -13.44 6.14
CA ARG A 45 8.90 -14.45 7.21
C ARG A 45 9.92 -15.55 6.98
N VAL A 46 10.16 -15.95 5.74
CA VAL A 46 11.15 -16.96 5.38
C VAL A 46 12.51 -16.35 5.02
N ARG A 47 12.73 -15.09 5.34
CA ARG A 47 13.98 -14.35 5.11
C ARG A 47 14.33 -14.17 3.63
N ASP A 48 13.36 -14.26 2.73
CA ASP A 48 13.55 -13.88 1.33
C ASP A 48 13.30 -12.38 1.21
N LEU A 49 14.26 -11.58 1.67
CA LEU A 49 14.10 -10.12 1.73
C LEU A 49 14.05 -9.48 0.35
N SER A 50 14.82 -9.98 -0.61
CA SER A 50 14.78 -9.49 -2.00
C SER A 50 13.41 -9.71 -2.62
N GLY A 51 12.85 -10.91 -2.48
CA GLY A 51 11.51 -11.23 -2.96
C GLY A 51 10.44 -10.41 -2.26
N ALA A 52 10.58 -10.22 -0.93
CA ALA A 52 9.67 -9.39 -0.16
C ALA A 52 9.66 -7.95 -0.68
N ILE A 53 10.83 -7.36 -0.92
CA ILE A 53 10.94 -5.99 -1.45
C ILE A 53 10.24 -5.88 -2.80
N GLU A 54 10.42 -6.85 -3.69
CA GLU A 54 9.76 -6.86 -5.00
C GLU A 54 8.24 -6.86 -4.88
N MET A 55 7.70 -7.71 -4.02
CA MET A 55 6.25 -7.80 -3.80
C MET A 55 5.71 -6.51 -3.17
N LEU A 56 6.43 -5.94 -2.22
CA LEU A 56 6.00 -4.71 -1.56
C LEU A 56 6.05 -3.50 -2.50
N LYS A 57 7.04 -3.44 -3.40
CA LYS A 57 7.07 -2.41 -4.44
C LYS A 57 5.87 -2.54 -5.37
N SER A 58 5.51 -3.75 -5.77
CA SER A 58 4.32 -4.00 -6.58
C SER A 58 3.05 -3.57 -5.84
N SER A 59 2.94 -3.88 -4.55
CA SER A 59 1.84 -3.43 -3.70
C SER A 59 1.66 -1.92 -3.76
N LEU A 60 2.75 -1.17 -3.65
CA LEU A 60 2.73 0.29 -3.65
C LEU A 60 2.47 0.89 -5.03
N GLN A 61 2.76 0.17 -6.10
CA GLN A 61 2.38 0.59 -7.46
C GLN A 61 0.86 0.57 -7.65
N TYR A 62 0.17 -0.39 -7.03
CA TYR A 62 -1.29 -0.46 -7.09
C TYR A 62 -1.94 0.56 -6.16
N TYR A 63 -1.37 0.76 -4.95
CA TYR A 63 -1.96 1.69 -3.98
C TYR A 63 -0.85 2.31 -3.12
N LYS A 64 -0.44 3.52 -3.48
CA LYS A 64 0.69 4.21 -2.82
C LYS A 64 0.43 4.56 -1.36
N TYR A 65 -0.84 4.58 -0.92
CA TYR A 65 -1.22 4.89 0.46
C TYR A 65 -1.29 3.66 1.36
N ASN A 66 -0.84 2.50 0.88
CA ASN A 66 -0.75 1.29 1.69
C ASN A 66 0.42 1.44 2.66
N THR A 67 0.15 2.03 3.84
CA THR A 67 1.19 2.29 4.84
C THR A 67 1.76 1.02 5.43
N ARG A 68 0.97 -0.06 5.51
CA ARG A 68 1.48 -1.36 5.97
C ARG A 68 2.57 -1.88 5.05
N ALA A 69 2.37 -1.77 3.74
CA ALA A 69 3.38 -2.17 2.76
C ALA A 69 4.63 -1.30 2.86
N ARG A 70 4.47 0.02 3.02
CA ARG A 70 5.62 0.91 3.18
C ARG A 70 6.41 0.62 4.43
N ASN A 71 5.75 0.39 5.55
CA ASN A 71 6.44 0.11 6.81
C ASN A 71 7.21 -1.21 6.73
N LEU A 72 6.61 -2.25 6.14
CA LEU A 72 7.29 -3.52 5.96
C LEU A 72 8.45 -3.40 4.96
N LEU A 73 8.26 -2.64 3.88
CA LEU A 73 9.32 -2.37 2.91
C LEU A 73 10.51 -1.68 3.58
N GLY A 74 10.23 -0.66 4.42
CA GLY A 74 11.26 0.01 5.19
C GLY A 74 12.02 -0.94 6.09
N LEU A 75 11.31 -1.85 6.77
CA LEU A 75 11.94 -2.86 7.62
C LEU A 75 12.83 -3.81 6.82
N CYS A 76 12.38 -4.25 5.63
CA CYS A 76 13.18 -5.09 4.76
C CYS A 76 14.46 -4.37 4.29
N TYR A 77 14.35 -3.12 3.89
CA TYR A 77 15.52 -2.31 3.54
C TYR A 77 16.50 -2.16 4.72
N PHE A 78 15.97 -1.92 5.90
CA PHE A 78 16.80 -1.80 7.09
C PHE A 78 17.59 -3.09 7.35
N GLN A 79 16.94 -4.24 7.21
CA GLN A 79 17.57 -5.54 7.46
C GLN A 79 18.66 -5.89 6.46
N ILE A 80 18.58 -5.37 5.23
CA ILE A 80 19.66 -5.58 4.24
C ILE A 80 20.70 -4.46 4.25
N GLY A 81 20.60 -3.52 5.19
CA GLY A 81 21.57 -2.43 5.34
C GLY A 81 21.29 -1.19 4.52
N GLU A 82 20.15 -1.12 3.82
CA GLU A 82 19.74 0.03 3.00
C GLU A 82 19.02 1.07 3.87
N THR A 83 19.76 1.66 4.80
CA THR A 83 19.19 2.53 5.84
C THR A 83 18.53 3.78 5.28
N VAL A 84 19.10 4.38 4.23
CA VAL A 84 18.53 5.59 3.61
C VAL A 84 17.16 5.28 3.00
N HIS A 85 17.04 4.17 2.28
CA HIS A 85 15.77 3.73 1.72
C HIS A 85 14.74 3.43 2.81
N ALA A 86 15.16 2.79 3.90
CA ALA A 86 14.29 2.50 5.03
C ALA A 86 13.73 3.79 5.64
N LEU A 87 14.57 4.77 5.88
CA LEU A 87 14.15 6.05 6.44
C LEU A 87 13.20 6.79 5.51
N ASN A 88 13.45 6.76 4.20
CA ASN A 88 12.56 7.38 3.22
C ASN A 88 11.16 6.78 3.28
N GLU A 89 11.05 5.45 3.35
CA GLU A 89 9.75 4.80 3.40
C GLU A 89 9.00 5.15 4.69
N TRP A 90 9.69 5.20 5.82
CA TRP A 90 9.08 5.54 7.11
C TRP A 90 8.64 7.00 7.16
N VAL A 91 9.40 7.92 6.57
CA VAL A 91 9.01 9.34 6.47
C VAL A 91 7.76 9.49 5.63
N ILE A 92 7.67 8.81 4.49
CA ILE A 92 6.48 8.84 3.64
C ILE A 92 5.26 8.29 4.38
N SER A 93 5.40 7.17 5.08
CA SER A 93 4.32 6.61 5.91
C SER A 93 3.81 7.60 6.94
N ARG A 94 4.73 8.27 7.64
CA ARG A 94 4.40 9.27 8.64
C ARG A 94 3.60 10.43 8.04
N GLU A 95 4.00 10.91 6.88
CA GLU A 95 3.30 12.01 6.20
C GLU A 95 1.89 11.60 5.79
N ILE A 96 1.70 10.38 5.33
CA ILE A 96 0.37 9.87 4.98
C ILE A 96 -0.53 9.85 6.21
N TYR A 97 -0.03 9.38 7.35
CA TYR A 97 -0.80 9.36 8.60
C TYR A 97 -1.11 10.76 9.13
N SER A 98 -0.24 11.72 8.88
CA SER A 98 -0.41 13.09 9.36
C SER A 98 -1.38 13.90 8.52
N SER A 99 -1.64 13.47 7.30
CA SER A 99 -2.57 14.14 6.39
C SER A 99 -3.97 13.54 6.51
#